data_fb032fddf53d86be912250a13d23fddb
#
_entry.id   fb032fddf53d86be912250a13d23fddb
#
_cell.length_a   1.000
_cell.length_b   1.000
_cell.length_c   1.000
_cell.angle_alpha   90.00
_cell.angle_beta   90.00
_cell.angle_gamma   90.00
#
_symmetry.space_group_name_H-M   'P 1'
#
loop_
_entity.id
_entity.type
_entity.pdbx_description
1 polymer ?
#
loop_
_entity_poly.entity_id
_entity_poly.type
_entity_poly.pdbx_seq_one_letter_code
_entity_poly.pdbx_strand_id
1 'polypeptide(L)'
;MKPKQRLRSASFRELSLRLVSELSYRDATDVLNRVLHRENRDSVKTSTMEDWVESFGKSLTEGYTAKAEEILDSYHVEKQSGIISEGASLPPSALNPELPAVIGEKQARSLITEYNRGRDRMTKLKYDDLASDIEDGTGRCCYISVDDIGVRFQKPGRKGKCKKGRSFIENTVIHIQAEGKQYTLTAIGMDKAFKLLVAFLLENRLMEDYRLVFFSDGATCIRDNIEKYFGFRQYTIILDWLHLEKKCNEFLSMGIKGSKDEKQRIKKELASILWTGRHQNAINYLDSLKKSQIRNAVKIEELKDYIRRKSPNLTCYALRHELNLRISSNRVEKANDLVVAARQKHNGMSWSKNGSGALAVITATMINGELDGWITKHRISYRMAS
;
A
#
# COMPACT_ATOMS: atom_id res chain seq x y z
N MET A 1 1.11 0.39 -47.64
CA MET A 1 1.08 -0.03 -46.25
C MET A 1 1.76 1.03 -45.39
N LYS A 2 1.08 1.60 -44.41
CA LYS A 2 1.66 2.61 -43.54
C LYS A 2 2.77 1.97 -42.68
N PRO A 3 3.96 2.60 -42.49
CA PRO A 3 5.10 1.99 -41.77
C PRO A 3 4.82 1.65 -40.29
N LYS A 4 3.68 2.06 -39.74
CA LYS A 4 3.28 1.87 -38.33
C LYS A 4 2.67 0.49 -38.00
N GLN A 5 2.45 -0.38 -38.97
CA GLN A 5 1.81 -1.69 -38.77
C GLN A 5 2.75 -2.89 -38.97
N ARG A 6 4.05 -2.75 -38.74
CA ARG A 6 4.88 -3.96 -38.61
C ARG A 6 4.42 -4.72 -37.36
N LEU A 7 3.77 -5.86 -37.61
CA LEU A 7 3.31 -6.83 -36.61
C LEU A 7 4.45 -7.15 -35.63
N ARG A 8 4.36 -6.58 -34.44
CA ARG A 8 5.26 -6.92 -33.36
C ARG A 8 4.72 -8.21 -32.74
N SER A 9 5.49 -9.28 -32.77
CA SER A 9 5.11 -10.55 -32.15
C SER A 9 4.83 -10.37 -30.65
N ALA A 10 4.06 -11.28 -30.06
CA ALA A 10 3.81 -11.28 -28.61
C ALA A 10 5.11 -11.29 -27.83
N SER A 11 6.08 -12.14 -28.23
CA SER A 11 7.41 -12.22 -27.59
C SER A 11 8.20 -10.91 -27.68
N PHE A 12 8.11 -10.18 -28.80
CA PHE A 12 8.74 -8.88 -28.93
C PHE A 12 8.12 -7.86 -27.96
N ARG A 13 6.80 -7.86 -27.84
CA ARG A 13 6.09 -6.97 -26.91
C ARG A 13 6.49 -7.28 -25.47
N GLU A 14 6.44 -8.54 -25.10
CA GLU A 14 6.81 -8.99 -23.76
C GLU A 14 8.24 -8.60 -23.40
N LEU A 15 9.21 -8.93 -24.26
CA LEU A 15 10.62 -8.57 -24.06
C LEU A 15 10.80 -7.06 -23.89
N SER A 16 10.17 -6.27 -24.76
CA SER A 16 10.26 -4.80 -24.69
C SER A 16 9.69 -4.26 -23.37
N LEU A 17 8.55 -4.77 -22.91
CA LEU A 17 7.93 -4.35 -21.65
C LEU A 17 8.78 -4.74 -20.44
N ARG A 18 9.35 -5.94 -20.43
CA ARG A 18 10.28 -6.37 -19.37
C ARG A 18 11.54 -5.50 -19.32
N LEU A 19 12.10 -5.15 -20.47
CA LEU A 19 13.27 -4.28 -20.52
C LEU A 19 12.97 -2.86 -20.00
N VAL A 20 11.84 -2.25 -20.37
CA VAL A 20 11.51 -0.89 -19.92
C VAL A 20 11.05 -0.81 -18.46
N SER A 21 10.63 -1.92 -17.87
CA SER A 21 10.33 -1.97 -16.43
C SER A 21 11.59 -1.89 -15.56
N GLU A 22 12.72 -2.32 -16.08
CA GLU A 22 14.01 -2.36 -15.35
C GLU A 22 14.98 -1.26 -15.80
N LEU A 23 15.01 -0.98 -17.10
CA LEU A 23 15.99 -0.10 -17.72
C LEU A 23 15.40 1.25 -18.14
N SER A 24 16.25 2.25 -18.37
CA SER A 24 15.80 3.47 -19.05
C SER A 24 15.29 3.14 -20.46
N TYR A 25 14.41 3.99 -21.01
CA TYR A 25 13.94 3.79 -22.40
C TYR A 25 15.08 3.72 -23.40
N ARG A 26 16.14 4.51 -23.17
CA ARG A 26 17.34 4.49 -24.00
C ARG A 26 18.07 3.16 -23.90
N ASP A 27 18.39 2.72 -22.70
CA ASP A 27 19.15 1.48 -22.48
C ASP A 27 18.32 0.26 -22.93
N ALA A 28 17.03 0.25 -22.67
CA ALA A 28 16.10 -0.80 -23.15
C ALA A 28 16.08 -0.88 -24.68
N THR A 29 16.07 0.28 -25.36
CA THR A 29 16.11 0.35 -26.83
C THR A 29 17.45 -0.13 -27.37
N ASP A 30 18.55 0.25 -26.73
CA ASP A 30 19.90 -0.16 -27.13
C ASP A 30 20.10 -1.67 -26.99
N VAL A 31 19.66 -2.24 -25.85
CA VAL A 31 19.66 -3.71 -25.64
C VAL A 31 18.81 -4.42 -26.68
N LEU A 32 17.58 -3.93 -26.90
CA LEU A 32 16.65 -4.53 -27.86
C LEU A 32 17.22 -4.52 -29.31
N ASN A 33 17.82 -3.40 -29.73
CA ASN A 33 18.42 -3.30 -31.05
C ASN A 33 19.61 -4.24 -31.21
N ARG A 34 20.45 -4.37 -30.19
CA ARG A 34 21.59 -5.32 -30.20
C ARG A 34 21.11 -6.78 -30.30
N VAL A 35 20.14 -7.17 -29.45
CA VAL A 35 19.61 -8.54 -29.44
C VAL A 35 18.95 -8.90 -30.77
N LEU A 36 18.31 -7.94 -31.42
CA LEU A 36 17.61 -8.16 -32.68
C LEU A 36 18.46 -7.87 -33.90
N HIS A 37 19.78 -7.56 -33.74
CA HIS A 37 20.69 -7.19 -34.81
C HIS A 37 20.14 -6.08 -35.72
N ARG A 38 19.48 -5.07 -35.10
CA ARG A 38 18.92 -3.93 -35.82
C ARG A 38 19.85 -2.76 -35.81
N GLU A 39 20.23 -2.33 -37.01
CA GLU A 39 21.14 -1.20 -37.21
C GLU A 39 20.48 -0.11 -38.06
N ASN A 40 20.91 1.13 -37.87
CA ASN A 40 20.55 2.28 -38.69
C ASN A 40 19.03 2.51 -38.81
N ARG A 41 18.48 2.42 -40.02
CA ARG A 41 17.07 2.72 -40.36
C ARG A 41 16.07 1.72 -39.75
N ASP A 42 16.51 0.51 -39.44
CA ASP A 42 15.66 -0.55 -38.86
C ASP A 42 15.69 -0.56 -37.33
N SER A 43 16.52 0.30 -36.71
CA SER A 43 16.62 0.41 -35.26
C SER A 43 15.33 0.97 -34.65
N VAL A 44 14.97 0.47 -33.46
CA VAL A 44 13.89 1.05 -32.65
C VAL A 44 14.41 2.34 -32.02
N LYS A 45 13.70 3.44 -32.18
CA LYS A 45 14.03 4.72 -31.57
C LYS A 45 13.48 4.80 -30.15
N THR A 46 14.18 5.49 -29.25
CA THR A 46 13.73 5.72 -27.87
C THR A 46 12.33 6.34 -27.80
N SER A 47 12.07 7.38 -28.61
CA SER A 47 10.74 8.01 -28.68
C SER A 47 9.63 7.04 -29.14
N THR A 48 9.97 6.13 -30.08
CA THR A 48 9.02 5.10 -30.51
C THR A 48 8.73 4.11 -29.40
N MET A 49 9.69 3.80 -28.56
CA MET A 49 9.51 2.95 -27.38
C MET A 49 8.63 3.64 -26.36
N GLU A 50 8.88 4.94 -26.08
CA GLU A 50 8.07 5.75 -25.16
C GLU A 50 6.60 5.78 -25.60
N ASP A 51 6.34 6.21 -26.85
CA ASP A 51 4.98 6.27 -27.42
C ASP A 51 4.27 4.93 -27.34
N TRP A 52 5.00 3.85 -27.61
CA TRP A 52 4.42 2.51 -27.57
C TRP A 52 4.10 2.06 -26.16
N VAL A 53 4.97 2.30 -25.19
CA VAL A 53 4.75 1.96 -23.76
C VAL A 53 3.59 2.76 -23.20
N GLU A 54 3.51 4.07 -23.50
CA GLU A 54 2.38 4.90 -23.06
C GLU A 54 1.05 4.42 -23.67
N SER A 55 1.06 4.08 -24.95
CA SER A 55 -0.14 3.54 -25.63
C SER A 55 -0.56 2.18 -25.07
N PHE A 56 0.42 1.28 -24.81
CA PHE A 56 0.15 -0.03 -24.22
C PHE A 56 -0.38 0.10 -22.79
N GLY A 57 0.27 0.92 -21.96
CA GLY A 57 -0.17 1.14 -20.58
C GLY A 57 -1.54 1.80 -20.49
N LYS A 58 -1.88 2.71 -21.43
CA LYS A 58 -3.21 3.27 -21.53
C LYS A 58 -4.26 2.17 -21.84
N SER A 59 -4.00 1.35 -22.87
CA SER A 59 -4.88 0.24 -23.22
C SER A 59 -5.07 -0.76 -22.06
N LEU A 60 -4.00 -1.05 -21.33
CA LEU A 60 -4.03 -1.91 -20.16
C LEU A 60 -4.85 -1.30 -19.01
N THR A 61 -4.71 0.01 -18.75
CA THR A 61 -5.52 0.73 -17.77
C THR A 61 -7.00 0.72 -18.13
N GLU A 62 -7.32 0.91 -19.42
CA GLU A 62 -8.69 0.79 -19.93
C GLU A 62 -9.23 -0.64 -19.74
N GLY A 63 -8.41 -1.67 -19.95
CA GLY A 63 -8.77 -3.07 -19.70
C GLY A 63 -9.08 -3.36 -18.24
N TYR A 64 -8.24 -2.89 -17.30
CA TYR A 64 -8.54 -2.99 -15.87
C TYR A 64 -9.80 -2.25 -15.47
N THR A 65 -10.00 -1.05 -16.00
CA THR A 65 -11.20 -0.25 -15.73
C THR A 65 -12.46 -0.93 -16.25
N ALA A 66 -12.44 -1.40 -17.48
CA ALA A 66 -13.57 -2.11 -18.08
C ALA A 66 -13.94 -3.39 -17.31
N LYS A 67 -12.91 -4.18 -16.90
CA LYS A 67 -13.14 -5.38 -16.08
C LYS A 67 -13.70 -5.03 -14.71
N ALA A 68 -13.20 -3.99 -14.07
CA ALA A 68 -13.75 -3.51 -12.81
C ALA A 68 -15.22 -3.06 -12.95
N GLU A 69 -15.54 -2.33 -14.01
CA GLU A 69 -16.91 -1.89 -14.30
C GLU A 69 -17.87 -3.04 -14.60
N GLU A 70 -17.43 -4.07 -15.31
CA GLU A 70 -18.18 -5.31 -15.52
C GLU A 70 -18.54 -5.99 -14.19
N ILE A 71 -17.55 -6.11 -13.29
CA ILE A 71 -17.74 -6.72 -11.97
C ILE A 71 -18.71 -5.86 -11.13
N LEU A 72 -18.47 -4.55 -11.03
CA LEU A 72 -19.32 -3.65 -10.26
C LEU A 72 -20.78 -3.68 -10.75
N ASP A 73 -21.00 -3.75 -12.06
CA ASP A 73 -22.31 -3.86 -12.66
C ASP A 73 -23.06 -5.13 -12.25
N SER A 74 -22.34 -6.25 -12.17
CA SER A 74 -22.92 -7.54 -11.75
C SER A 74 -23.46 -7.54 -10.33
N TYR A 75 -22.97 -6.62 -9.48
CA TYR A 75 -23.42 -6.40 -8.10
C TYR A 75 -24.31 -5.14 -7.95
N HIS A 76 -24.74 -4.51 -9.05
CA HIS A 76 -25.48 -3.24 -9.06
C HIS A 76 -24.76 -2.11 -8.28
N VAL A 77 -23.44 -2.11 -8.29
CA VAL A 77 -22.62 -1.03 -7.71
C VAL A 77 -22.40 0.06 -8.74
N GLU A 78 -22.42 1.32 -8.33
CA GLU A 78 -22.20 2.46 -9.23
C GLU A 78 -20.86 2.38 -9.96
N LYS A 79 -20.86 2.23 -11.26
CA LYS A 79 -19.67 2.00 -12.09
C LYS A 79 -18.67 3.16 -12.07
N GLN A 80 -19.13 4.41 -12.00
CA GLN A 80 -18.26 5.58 -12.05
C GLN A 80 -17.42 5.70 -10.77
N SER A 81 -18.06 5.60 -9.64
CA SER A 81 -17.40 5.75 -8.33
C SER A 81 -16.88 4.45 -7.76
N GLY A 82 -17.59 3.33 -7.96
CA GLY A 82 -17.35 2.06 -7.27
C GLY A 82 -17.77 2.08 -5.79
N ILE A 83 -18.55 3.09 -5.38
CA ILE A 83 -19.09 3.19 -4.01
C ILE A 83 -20.29 2.27 -3.87
N ILE A 84 -20.28 1.47 -2.82
CA ILE A 84 -21.39 0.56 -2.50
C ILE A 84 -22.47 1.35 -1.76
N SER A 85 -23.67 1.37 -2.33
CA SER A 85 -24.86 2.04 -1.77
C SER A 85 -25.95 1.03 -1.43
N GLU A 86 -27.03 1.47 -0.80
CA GLU A 86 -28.17 0.63 -0.40
C GLU A 86 -28.82 -0.17 -1.56
N GLY A 87 -28.66 0.27 -2.80
CA GLY A 87 -29.14 -0.43 -3.98
C GLY A 87 -28.26 -1.56 -4.49
N ALA A 88 -27.06 -1.77 -3.91
CA ALA A 88 -26.14 -2.80 -4.35
C ALA A 88 -26.61 -4.20 -3.92
N SER A 89 -26.50 -5.17 -4.82
CA SER A 89 -26.88 -6.58 -4.62
C SER A 89 -25.73 -7.38 -4.06
N LEU A 90 -25.28 -7.05 -2.84
CA LEU A 90 -24.21 -7.78 -2.15
C LEU A 90 -24.77 -9.00 -1.41
N PRO A 91 -24.01 -10.13 -1.34
CA PRO A 91 -24.34 -11.22 -0.43
C PRO A 91 -24.35 -10.73 1.02
N PRO A 92 -25.26 -11.24 1.89
CA PRO A 92 -25.28 -10.87 3.30
C PRO A 92 -23.94 -11.09 4.02
N SER A 93 -23.20 -12.14 3.64
CA SER A 93 -21.85 -12.42 4.15
C SER A 93 -20.82 -11.34 3.80
N ALA A 94 -21.02 -10.60 2.71
CA ALA A 94 -20.14 -9.47 2.37
C ALA A 94 -20.36 -8.25 3.28
N LEU A 95 -21.55 -8.11 3.83
CA LEU A 95 -21.88 -7.04 4.78
C LEU A 95 -21.42 -7.38 6.20
N ASN A 96 -21.64 -8.61 6.63
CA ASN A 96 -21.28 -9.08 7.97
C ASN A 96 -20.77 -10.53 7.91
N PRO A 97 -19.50 -10.77 7.59
CA PRO A 97 -18.93 -12.11 7.50
C PRO A 97 -18.84 -12.75 8.90
N GLU A 98 -19.35 -13.96 9.03
CA GLU A 98 -19.15 -14.80 10.22
C GLU A 98 -17.77 -15.46 10.14
N LEU A 99 -16.81 -14.94 10.88
CA LEU A 99 -15.43 -15.43 10.86
C LEU A 99 -15.06 -16.05 12.20
N PRO A 100 -14.52 -17.28 12.21
CA PRO A 100 -14.10 -17.93 13.44
C PRO A 100 -12.88 -17.21 14.04
N ALA A 101 -12.83 -17.12 15.36
CA ALA A 101 -11.62 -16.70 16.05
C ALA A 101 -10.49 -17.71 15.83
N VAL A 102 -9.25 -17.22 15.66
CA VAL A 102 -8.06 -18.08 15.48
C VAL A 102 -7.73 -18.85 16.76
N ILE A 103 -7.96 -18.24 17.90
CA ILE A 103 -7.73 -18.84 19.22
C ILE A 103 -8.93 -18.60 20.14
N GLY A 104 -9.21 -19.59 21.01
CA GLY A 104 -10.22 -19.45 22.06
C GLY A 104 -9.71 -18.61 23.23
N GLU A 105 -10.64 -18.13 24.09
CA GLU A 105 -10.34 -17.30 25.27
C GLU A 105 -9.30 -17.95 26.20
N LYS A 106 -9.42 -19.25 26.48
CA LYS A 106 -8.48 -19.99 27.35
C LYS A 106 -7.04 -19.94 26.81
N GLN A 107 -6.89 -20.11 25.49
CA GLN A 107 -5.57 -20.06 24.84
C GLN A 107 -5.01 -18.64 24.85
N ALA A 108 -5.85 -17.63 24.58
CA ALA A 108 -5.47 -16.21 24.65
C ALA A 108 -4.99 -15.82 26.07
N ARG A 109 -5.72 -16.23 27.12
CA ARG A 109 -5.33 -15.97 28.51
C ARG A 109 -4.01 -16.64 28.88
N SER A 110 -3.75 -17.87 28.41
CA SER A 110 -2.47 -18.57 28.60
C SER A 110 -1.31 -17.82 27.96
N LEU A 111 -1.48 -17.41 26.71
CA LEU A 111 -0.47 -16.65 25.95
C LEU A 111 -0.16 -15.32 26.61
N ILE A 112 -1.19 -14.58 27.08
CA ILE A 112 -1.02 -13.31 27.79
C ILE A 112 -0.27 -13.54 29.11
N THR A 113 -0.57 -14.61 29.83
CA THR A 113 0.11 -14.95 31.10
C THR A 113 1.59 -15.20 30.85
N GLU A 114 1.92 -15.95 29.80
CA GLU A 114 3.31 -16.21 29.43
C GLU A 114 4.04 -14.95 28.98
N TYR A 115 3.41 -14.14 28.12
CA TYR A 115 3.97 -12.86 27.68
C TYR A 115 4.28 -11.93 28.87
N ASN A 116 3.44 -11.92 29.88
CA ASN A 116 3.57 -11.03 31.04
C ASN A 116 4.69 -11.41 32.03
N ARG A 117 5.30 -12.59 31.90
CA ARG A 117 6.39 -13.02 32.80
C ARG A 117 7.55 -12.05 32.75
N GLY A 118 7.96 -11.55 33.92
CA GLY A 118 9.08 -10.62 34.07
C GLY A 118 8.89 -9.21 33.51
N ARG A 119 7.69 -8.85 33.04
CA ARG A 119 7.38 -7.53 32.52
C ARG A 119 6.85 -6.59 33.58
N ASP A 120 7.14 -5.30 33.46
CA ASP A 120 6.60 -4.26 34.33
C ASP A 120 5.12 -3.93 34.02
N ARG A 121 4.48 -3.17 34.93
CA ARG A 121 3.06 -2.80 34.83
C ARG A 121 2.70 -2.07 33.53
N MET A 122 3.64 -1.29 32.97
CA MET A 122 3.38 -0.46 31.78
C MET A 122 3.29 -1.29 30.50
N THR A 123 3.95 -2.46 30.49
CA THR A 123 4.06 -3.33 29.30
C THR A 123 3.29 -4.65 29.45
N LYS A 124 2.65 -4.90 30.60
CA LYS A 124 1.78 -6.09 30.79
C LYS A 124 0.50 -5.98 29.98
N LEU A 125 0.09 -7.08 29.34
CA LEU A 125 -1.17 -7.21 28.64
C LEU A 125 -2.29 -7.62 29.61
N LYS A 126 -3.51 -7.14 29.38
CA LYS A 126 -4.73 -7.58 30.05
C LYS A 126 -5.71 -8.10 29.01
N TYR A 127 -6.38 -9.20 29.31
CA TYR A 127 -7.31 -9.80 28.38
C TYR A 127 -8.42 -8.84 27.96
N ASP A 128 -9.04 -8.16 28.93
CA ASP A 128 -10.17 -7.25 28.67
C ASP A 128 -9.77 -6.05 27.77
N ASP A 129 -8.51 -5.61 27.83
CA ASP A 129 -7.98 -4.55 26.96
C ASP A 129 -7.75 -5.05 25.51
N LEU A 130 -7.76 -6.37 25.28
CA LEU A 130 -7.39 -7.03 24.04
C LEU A 130 -8.53 -7.85 23.41
N ALA A 131 -9.67 -7.96 24.07
CA ALA A 131 -10.77 -8.79 23.61
C ALA A 131 -11.19 -8.43 22.18
N SER A 132 -11.34 -7.13 21.87
CA SER A 132 -11.64 -6.66 20.51
C SER A 132 -10.54 -6.99 19.52
N ASP A 133 -9.26 -6.82 19.89
CA ASP A 133 -8.12 -7.17 19.02
C ASP A 133 -8.08 -8.68 18.72
N ILE A 134 -8.42 -9.51 19.70
CA ILE A 134 -8.50 -10.97 19.55
C ILE A 134 -9.64 -11.33 18.61
N GLU A 135 -10.83 -10.76 18.82
CA GLU A 135 -11.99 -10.98 17.97
C GLU A 135 -11.81 -10.43 16.57
N ASP A 136 -11.24 -9.22 16.45
CA ASP A 136 -11.03 -8.53 15.17
C ASP A 136 -9.82 -9.02 14.40
N GLY A 137 -8.80 -9.51 15.07
CA GLY A 137 -7.52 -9.88 14.47
C GLY A 137 -7.35 -11.34 14.07
N THR A 138 -8.28 -12.22 14.40
CA THR A 138 -8.01 -13.66 14.47
C THR A 138 -8.75 -14.55 13.48
N GLY A 139 -9.68 -14.03 12.70
CA GLY A 139 -10.34 -14.79 11.63
C GLY A 139 -9.51 -14.88 10.34
N ARG A 140 -10.12 -15.36 9.27
CA ARG A 140 -9.52 -15.23 7.93
C ARG A 140 -9.37 -13.76 7.60
N CYS A 141 -8.14 -13.30 7.40
CA CYS A 141 -7.84 -11.90 7.12
C CYS A 141 -7.43 -11.69 5.67
N CYS A 142 -8.03 -10.70 5.02
CA CYS A 142 -7.53 -10.09 3.82
C CYS A 142 -6.78 -8.82 4.22
N TYR A 143 -5.45 -8.85 4.08
CA TYR A 143 -4.59 -7.73 4.40
C TYR A 143 -4.45 -6.80 3.20
N ILE A 144 -4.83 -5.55 3.38
CA ILE A 144 -4.82 -4.51 2.36
C ILE A 144 -3.90 -3.40 2.85
N SER A 145 -2.88 -3.10 2.08
CA SER A 145 -1.99 -1.98 2.37
C SER A 145 -2.06 -0.97 1.24
N VAL A 146 -2.28 0.29 1.58
CA VAL A 146 -2.46 1.40 0.64
C VAL A 146 -1.39 2.44 0.89
N ASP A 147 -0.74 2.90 -0.16
CA ASP A 147 0.24 3.98 -0.08
C ASP A 147 0.28 4.79 -1.38
N ASP A 148 0.62 6.08 -1.27
CA ASP A 148 0.81 6.98 -2.39
C ASP A 148 2.29 7.26 -2.61
N ILE A 149 2.73 7.10 -3.85
CA ILE A 149 4.10 7.36 -4.21
C ILE A 149 4.22 8.52 -5.21
N GLY A 150 4.81 9.63 -4.75
CA GLY A 150 5.05 10.80 -5.57
C GLY A 150 6.22 10.63 -6.52
N VAL A 151 5.97 10.78 -7.82
CA VAL A 151 6.97 10.80 -8.88
C VAL A 151 7.10 12.21 -9.45
N ARG A 152 8.32 12.65 -9.73
CA ARG A 152 8.56 14.01 -10.22
C ARG A 152 7.88 14.24 -11.56
N PHE A 153 6.99 15.25 -11.61
CA PHE A 153 6.28 15.62 -12.84
C PHE A 153 7.21 16.36 -13.81
N GLN A 154 7.19 15.98 -15.08
CA GLN A 154 7.87 16.67 -16.17
C GLN A 154 7.01 17.82 -16.64
N LYS A 155 7.49 19.07 -16.44
CA LYS A 155 6.79 20.25 -16.91
C LYS A 155 6.83 20.32 -18.45
N PRO A 156 5.71 20.58 -19.10
CA PRO A 156 5.72 20.85 -20.54
C PRO A 156 6.46 22.15 -20.83
N GLY A 157 7.46 22.06 -21.69
CA GLY A 157 8.19 23.21 -22.23
C GLY A 157 9.42 23.64 -21.41
N ARG A 158 10.61 23.59 -22.04
CA ARG A 158 11.87 24.14 -21.49
C ARG A 158 11.95 25.67 -21.48
N LYS A 159 10.96 26.41 -21.99
CA LYS A 159 10.95 27.87 -22.09
C LYS A 159 10.06 28.46 -20.99
N GLY A 160 10.69 28.86 -19.91
CA GLY A 160 10.05 29.66 -18.85
C GLY A 160 10.73 29.46 -17.50
N LYS A 161 11.01 30.58 -16.79
CA LYS A 161 11.51 30.55 -15.41
C LYS A 161 10.59 29.65 -14.57
N CYS A 162 11.16 28.65 -13.94
CA CYS A 162 10.46 27.72 -13.11
C CYS A 162 9.68 28.44 -12.01
N LYS A 163 8.32 28.50 -12.10
CA LYS A 163 7.52 28.90 -10.96
C LYS A 163 7.87 28.00 -9.78
N LYS A 164 8.20 28.59 -8.64
CA LYS A 164 8.55 27.87 -7.40
C LYS A 164 7.46 26.86 -7.08
N GLY A 165 7.79 25.59 -7.12
CA GLY A 165 6.91 24.47 -6.75
C GLY A 165 7.31 23.23 -7.52
N ARG A 166 7.75 22.18 -6.80
CA ARG A 166 7.89 20.83 -7.35
C ARG A 166 6.47 20.24 -7.44
N SER A 167 6.03 19.88 -8.63
CA SER A 167 4.80 19.12 -8.80
C SER A 167 5.13 17.62 -8.90
N PHE A 168 4.30 16.80 -8.30
CA PHE A 168 4.43 15.35 -8.30
C PHE A 168 3.22 14.72 -8.96
N ILE A 169 3.42 13.55 -9.53
CA ILE A 169 2.37 12.62 -9.95
C ILE A 169 2.25 11.62 -8.82
N GLU A 170 1.09 11.51 -8.23
CA GLU A 170 0.82 10.57 -7.16
C GLU A 170 0.26 9.28 -7.76
N ASN A 171 1.06 8.22 -7.68
CA ASN A 171 0.64 6.87 -8.02
C ASN A 171 0.19 6.19 -6.73
N THR A 172 -1.08 5.80 -6.65
CA THR A 172 -1.59 4.99 -5.56
C THR A 172 -1.31 3.53 -5.84
N VAL A 173 -0.64 2.85 -4.92
CA VAL A 173 -0.37 1.41 -4.98
C VAL A 173 -1.13 0.73 -3.84
N ILE A 174 -1.86 -0.33 -4.17
CA ILE A 174 -2.58 -1.15 -3.21
C ILE A 174 -2.04 -2.57 -3.31
N HIS A 175 -1.53 -3.08 -2.19
CA HIS A 175 -1.09 -4.46 -2.07
C HIS A 175 -2.11 -5.26 -1.25
N ILE A 176 -2.61 -6.34 -1.83
CA ILE A 176 -3.64 -7.20 -1.25
C ILE A 176 -3.02 -8.57 -1.00
N GLN A 177 -3.28 -9.13 0.17
CA GLN A 177 -2.84 -10.48 0.52
C GLN A 177 -3.93 -11.22 1.29
N ALA A 178 -4.21 -12.46 0.85
CA ALA A 178 -5.07 -13.41 1.56
C ALA A 178 -4.50 -14.83 1.36
N GLU A 179 -4.46 -15.64 2.41
CA GLU A 179 -3.99 -17.05 2.39
C GLU A 179 -2.66 -17.28 1.65
N GLY A 180 -1.70 -16.42 1.86
CA GLY A 180 -0.39 -16.52 1.22
C GLY A 180 -0.31 -16.00 -0.23
N LYS A 181 -1.43 -15.82 -0.89
CA LYS A 181 -1.53 -15.24 -2.23
C LYS A 181 -1.50 -13.72 -2.15
N GLN A 182 -1.05 -13.07 -3.23
CA GLN A 182 -0.93 -11.62 -3.28
C GLN A 182 -1.35 -11.06 -4.63
N TYR A 183 -1.80 -9.82 -4.62
CA TYR A 183 -2.13 -9.06 -5.83
C TYR A 183 -1.81 -7.58 -5.62
N THR A 184 -1.39 -6.90 -6.67
CA THR A 184 -1.03 -5.48 -6.61
C THR A 184 -1.85 -4.69 -7.61
N LEU A 185 -2.57 -3.67 -7.12
CA LEU A 185 -3.29 -2.71 -7.93
C LEU A 185 -2.56 -1.37 -7.93
N THR A 186 -2.67 -0.63 -9.02
CA THR A 186 -2.15 0.73 -9.10
C THR A 186 -3.03 1.61 -9.98
N ALA A 187 -3.12 2.87 -9.61
CA ALA A 187 -3.78 3.90 -10.42
C ALA A 187 -3.19 5.28 -10.10
N ILE A 188 -3.37 6.23 -11.00
CA ILE A 188 -3.13 7.64 -10.70
C ILE A 188 -4.38 8.23 -10.04
N GLY A 189 -4.29 8.44 -8.74
CA GLY A 189 -5.35 8.97 -7.87
C GLY A 189 -6.09 7.90 -7.08
N MET A 190 -6.32 8.24 -5.82
CA MET A 190 -6.85 7.35 -4.77
C MET A 190 -8.22 6.77 -5.15
N ASP A 191 -9.17 7.60 -5.60
CA ASP A 191 -10.51 7.13 -5.97
C ASP A 191 -10.49 6.04 -7.04
N LYS A 192 -9.62 6.16 -8.05
CA LYS A 192 -9.48 5.14 -9.08
C LYS A 192 -8.91 3.83 -8.53
N ALA A 193 -7.91 3.94 -7.66
CA ALA A 193 -7.32 2.77 -7.03
C ALA A 193 -8.33 2.05 -6.13
N PHE A 194 -9.14 2.77 -5.35
CA PHE A 194 -10.18 2.19 -4.51
C PHE A 194 -11.33 1.58 -5.31
N LYS A 195 -11.74 2.19 -6.43
CA LYS A 195 -12.70 1.57 -7.37
C LYS A 195 -12.19 0.20 -7.85
N LEU A 196 -10.93 0.12 -8.28
CA LEU A 196 -10.30 -1.14 -8.66
C LEU A 196 -10.26 -2.13 -7.48
N LEU A 197 -9.97 -1.66 -6.26
CA LEU A 197 -9.95 -2.49 -5.07
C LEU A 197 -11.31 -3.11 -4.77
N VAL A 198 -12.39 -2.32 -4.79
CA VAL A 198 -13.75 -2.83 -4.55
C VAL A 198 -14.09 -3.93 -5.54
N ALA A 199 -13.89 -3.69 -6.83
CA ALA A 199 -14.14 -4.71 -7.85
C ALA A 199 -13.29 -5.98 -7.65
N PHE A 200 -12.02 -5.82 -7.29
CA PHE A 200 -11.13 -6.95 -7.02
C PHE A 200 -11.59 -7.79 -5.82
N LEU A 201 -11.99 -7.14 -4.74
CA LEU A 201 -12.47 -7.83 -3.53
C LEU A 201 -13.79 -8.59 -3.81
N LEU A 202 -14.68 -8.03 -4.63
CA LEU A 202 -15.91 -8.69 -5.07
C LEU A 202 -15.62 -9.92 -5.96
N GLU A 203 -14.79 -9.78 -7.00
CA GLU A 203 -14.44 -10.87 -7.93
C GLU A 203 -13.82 -12.07 -7.21
N ASN A 204 -13.03 -11.81 -6.16
CA ASN A 204 -12.33 -12.85 -5.40
C ASN A 204 -13.08 -13.26 -4.13
N ARG A 205 -14.32 -12.80 -3.92
CA ARG A 205 -15.15 -13.07 -2.73
C ARG A 205 -14.47 -12.74 -1.40
N LEU A 206 -13.50 -11.82 -1.44
CA LEU A 206 -12.74 -11.43 -0.25
C LEU A 206 -13.56 -10.58 0.72
N MET A 207 -14.69 -10.05 0.29
CA MET A 207 -15.64 -9.39 1.17
C MET A 207 -16.53 -10.39 1.94
N GLU A 208 -16.73 -11.59 1.42
CA GLU A 208 -17.61 -12.59 2.03
C GLU A 208 -16.89 -13.45 3.06
N ASP A 209 -15.70 -13.92 2.71
CA ASP A 209 -14.99 -14.97 3.44
C ASP A 209 -13.86 -14.43 4.34
N TYR A 210 -13.62 -13.10 4.34
CA TYR A 210 -12.47 -12.52 5.02
C TYR A 210 -12.83 -11.25 5.80
N ARG A 211 -12.14 -11.07 6.93
CA ARG A 211 -12.05 -9.78 7.61
C ARG A 211 -11.11 -8.86 6.83
N LEU A 212 -11.56 -7.67 6.48
CA LEU A 212 -10.71 -6.68 5.82
C LEU A 212 -9.85 -5.96 6.86
N VAL A 213 -8.53 -6.07 6.72
CA VAL A 213 -7.56 -5.43 7.60
C VAL A 213 -6.68 -4.51 6.76
N PHE A 214 -6.85 -3.21 6.95
CA PHE A 214 -6.11 -2.17 6.25
C PHE A 214 -4.88 -1.75 7.07
N PHE A 215 -3.73 -1.72 6.42
CA PHE A 215 -2.52 -1.10 6.97
C PHE A 215 -2.31 0.28 6.34
N SER A 216 -2.05 1.28 7.18
CA SER A 216 -1.86 2.66 6.76
C SER A 216 -0.70 3.29 7.52
N ASP A 217 0.01 4.24 6.90
CA ASP A 217 0.96 5.14 7.54
C ASP A 217 0.29 6.17 8.47
N GLY A 218 -1.05 6.15 8.47
CA GLY A 218 -1.90 7.05 9.23
C GLY A 218 -2.26 8.33 8.46
N ALA A 219 -2.05 8.41 7.15
CA ALA A 219 -2.53 9.53 6.35
C ALA A 219 -4.06 9.65 6.39
N THR A 220 -4.56 10.87 6.58
CA THR A 220 -6.00 11.12 6.69
C THR A 220 -6.73 10.78 5.40
N CYS A 221 -6.11 11.07 4.25
CA CYS A 221 -6.70 10.76 2.95
C CYS A 221 -6.93 9.26 2.73
N ILE A 222 -6.04 8.39 3.23
CA ILE A 222 -6.22 6.93 3.15
C ILE A 222 -7.39 6.50 4.03
N ARG A 223 -7.45 6.98 5.28
CA ARG A 223 -8.55 6.67 6.19
C ARG A 223 -9.90 7.11 5.62
N ASP A 224 -9.99 8.34 5.11
CA ASP A 224 -11.23 8.89 4.58
C ASP A 224 -11.71 8.12 3.33
N ASN A 225 -10.77 7.60 2.52
CA ASN A 225 -11.12 6.72 1.42
C ASN A 225 -11.55 5.33 1.90
N ILE A 226 -10.90 4.75 2.91
CA ILE A 226 -11.35 3.47 3.49
C ILE A 226 -12.79 3.63 4.00
N GLU A 227 -13.09 4.68 4.76
CA GLU A 227 -14.44 4.96 5.24
C GLU A 227 -15.43 5.15 4.09
N LYS A 228 -15.08 5.94 3.08
CA LYS A 228 -15.92 6.20 1.90
C LYS A 228 -16.33 4.92 1.16
N TYR A 229 -15.39 3.98 0.99
CA TYR A 229 -15.60 2.79 0.16
C TYR A 229 -16.03 1.55 0.96
N PHE A 230 -15.77 1.51 2.26
CA PHE A 230 -16.01 0.33 3.10
C PHE A 230 -16.79 0.62 4.38
N GLY A 231 -17.23 1.87 4.62
CA GLY A 231 -18.01 2.24 5.81
C GLY A 231 -19.34 1.51 5.96
N PHE A 232 -19.81 0.81 4.91
CA PHE A 232 -21.01 -0.01 4.93
C PHE A 232 -20.85 -1.36 5.66
N ARG A 233 -19.62 -1.74 6.03
CA ARG A 233 -19.29 -3.01 6.70
C ARG A 233 -18.22 -2.86 7.77
N GLN A 234 -18.02 -3.89 8.57
CA GLN A 234 -16.90 -3.93 9.50
C GLN A 234 -15.56 -4.12 8.77
N TYR A 235 -14.57 -3.34 9.17
CA TYR A 235 -13.16 -3.45 8.78
C TYR A 235 -12.27 -3.00 9.94
N THR A 236 -10.99 -3.32 9.87
CA THR A 236 -9.99 -2.90 10.85
C THR A 236 -8.93 -2.05 10.16
N ILE A 237 -8.58 -0.89 10.71
CA ILE A 237 -7.40 -0.11 10.27
C ILE A 237 -6.32 -0.26 11.32
N ILE A 238 -5.12 -0.65 10.88
CA ILE A 238 -3.94 -0.77 11.73
C ILE A 238 -2.91 0.24 11.28
N LEU A 239 -2.45 1.08 12.21
CA LEU A 239 -1.31 1.94 11.97
C LEU A 239 -0.06 1.10 11.79
N ASP A 240 0.69 1.31 10.73
CA ASP A 240 1.94 0.61 10.49
C ASP A 240 2.93 0.82 11.62
N TRP A 241 3.44 -0.29 12.18
CA TRP A 241 4.38 -0.24 13.31
C TRP A 241 5.67 0.51 12.99
N LEU A 242 6.23 0.30 11.81
CA LEU A 242 7.49 0.95 11.43
C LEU A 242 7.31 2.44 11.24
N HIS A 243 6.18 2.88 10.67
CA HIS A 243 5.83 4.29 10.57
C HIS A 243 5.61 4.94 11.93
N LEU A 244 4.91 4.25 12.85
CA LEU A 244 4.72 4.70 14.23
C LEU A 244 6.07 4.87 14.94
N GLU A 245 6.92 3.84 14.91
CA GLU A 245 8.24 3.86 15.55
C GLU A 245 9.14 4.95 14.96
N LYS A 246 9.17 5.08 13.62
CA LYS A 246 9.91 6.12 12.92
C LYS A 246 9.47 7.52 13.36
N LYS A 247 8.15 7.77 13.40
CA LYS A 247 7.60 9.07 13.85
C LYS A 247 7.92 9.37 15.29
N CYS A 248 7.77 8.42 16.19
CA CYS A 248 8.18 8.57 17.60
C CYS A 248 9.67 8.91 17.70
N ASN A 249 10.52 8.23 16.96
CA ASN A 249 11.96 8.48 16.93
C ASN A 249 12.31 9.87 16.38
N GLU A 250 11.60 10.36 15.35
CA GLU A 250 11.77 11.72 14.82
C GLU A 250 11.46 12.78 15.90
N PHE A 251 10.29 12.70 16.54
CA PHE A 251 9.89 13.64 17.58
C PHE A 251 10.82 13.61 18.80
N LEU A 252 11.15 12.40 19.28
CA LEU A 252 12.05 12.24 20.42
C LEU A 252 13.46 12.77 20.11
N SER A 253 13.95 12.60 18.89
CA SER A 253 15.27 13.12 18.49
C SER A 253 15.36 14.63 18.60
N MET A 254 14.25 15.34 18.35
CA MET A 254 14.13 16.78 18.49
C MET A 254 13.74 17.22 19.91
N GLY A 255 12.96 16.39 20.62
CA GLY A 255 12.33 16.71 21.90
C GLY A 255 13.19 16.43 23.13
N ILE A 256 14.07 15.43 23.10
CA ILE A 256 14.86 15.00 24.27
C ILE A 256 16.32 15.41 24.19
N LYS A 257 16.95 15.59 25.36
CA LYS A 257 18.39 15.79 25.56
C LYS A 257 18.95 14.73 26.48
N GLY A 258 20.26 14.58 26.51
CA GLY A 258 21.00 13.60 27.32
C GLY A 258 22.04 12.88 26.47
N SER A 259 22.72 11.91 27.09
CA SER A 259 23.65 11.03 26.40
C SER A 259 22.96 10.18 25.33
N LYS A 260 23.75 9.57 24.45
CA LYS A 260 23.23 8.66 23.44
C LYS A 260 22.44 7.50 24.06
N ASP A 261 22.94 6.96 25.16
CA ASP A 261 22.35 5.82 25.87
C ASP A 261 21.02 6.20 26.54
N GLU A 262 20.96 7.37 27.19
CA GLU A 262 19.72 7.89 27.78
C GLU A 262 18.63 8.10 26.71
N LYS A 263 18.98 8.71 25.59
CA LYS A 263 18.06 8.88 24.48
C LYS A 263 17.58 7.55 23.94
N GLN A 264 18.47 6.58 23.77
CA GLN A 264 18.11 5.25 23.27
C GLN A 264 17.22 4.50 24.27
N ARG A 265 17.47 4.67 25.59
CA ARG A 265 16.63 4.10 26.64
C ARG A 265 15.20 4.66 26.56
N ILE A 266 15.03 5.98 26.50
CA ILE A 266 13.72 6.62 26.38
C ILE A 266 12.96 6.13 25.14
N LYS A 267 13.65 6.04 24.00
CA LYS A 267 13.06 5.52 22.75
C LYS A 267 12.59 4.08 22.89
N LYS A 268 13.41 3.20 23.48
CA LYS A 268 13.05 1.79 23.69
C LYS A 268 11.90 1.62 24.68
N GLU A 269 11.88 2.39 25.76
CA GLU A 269 10.81 2.34 26.75
C GLU A 269 9.47 2.78 26.12
N LEU A 270 9.45 3.90 25.39
CA LEU A 270 8.25 4.35 24.69
C LEU A 270 7.79 3.31 23.64
N ALA A 271 8.71 2.78 22.84
CA ALA A 271 8.40 1.75 21.85
C ALA A 271 7.82 0.48 22.51
N SER A 272 8.38 0.04 23.64
CA SER A 272 7.87 -1.13 24.38
C SER A 272 6.44 -0.92 24.89
N ILE A 273 6.10 0.29 25.31
CA ILE A 273 4.74 0.61 25.76
C ILE A 273 3.78 0.63 24.56
N LEU A 274 4.14 1.31 23.46
CA LEU A 274 3.33 1.38 22.25
C LEU A 274 3.17 0.01 21.59
N TRP A 275 4.13 -0.89 21.74
CA TRP A 275 4.08 -2.27 21.27
C TRP A 275 2.91 -3.06 21.86
N THR A 276 2.49 -2.69 23.07
CA THR A 276 1.31 -3.28 23.72
C THR A 276 -0.02 -2.62 23.31
N GLY A 277 -0.02 -1.63 22.42
CA GLY A 277 -1.20 -0.87 22.00
C GLY A 277 -1.68 0.17 23.01
N ARG A 278 -1.04 0.29 24.18
CA ARG A 278 -1.49 1.16 25.28
C ARG A 278 -1.07 2.61 25.10
N HIS A 279 -1.78 3.32 24.24
CA HIS A 279 -1.47 4.73 23.93
C HIS A 279 -1.49 5.64 25.17
N GLN A 280 -2.43 5.42 26.13
CA GLN A 280 -2.49 6.25 27.32
C GLN A 280 -1.27 6.05 28.24
N ASN A 281 -0.76 4.80 28.34
CA ASN A 281 0.47 4.54 29.07
C ASN A 281 1.69 5.24 28.42
N ALA A 282 1.72 5.30 27.09
CA ALA A 282 2.76 6.00 26.36
C ALA A 282 2.72 7.51 26.61
N ILE A 283 1.52 8.10 26.67
CA ILE A 283 1.33 9.51 27.04
C ILE A 283 1.78 9.75 28.46
N ASN A 284 1.34 8.93 29.43
CA ASN A 284 1.73 9.04 30.83
C ASN A 284 3.26 8.89 31.02
N TYR A 285 3.90 8.01 30.24
CA TYR A 285 5.35 7.89 30.22
C TYR A 285 6.03 9.18 29.75
N LEU A 286 5.54 9.79 28.67
CA LEU A 286 6.08 11.05 28.17
C LEU A 286 5.90 12.20 29.18
N ASP A 287 4.78 12.20 29.94
CA ASP A 287 4.52 13.17 31.02
C ASP A 287 5.46 12.97 32.23
N SER A 288 5.93 11.74 32.45
CA SER A 288 6.87 11.42 33.54
C SER A 288 8.33 11.82 33.30
N LEU A 289 8.64 12.26 32.06
CA LEU A 289 10.00 12.69 31.72
C LEU A 289 10.42 13.92 32.53
N LYS A 290 11.60 13.87 33.12
CA LYS A 290 12.15 14.99 33.90
C LYS A 290 12.43 16.19 33.00
N LYS A 291 12.24 17.42 33.50
CA LYS A 291 12.59 18.65 32.76
C LYS A 291 14.06 18.65 32.30
N SER A 292 14.96 18.01 33.05
CA SER A 292 16.36 17.82 32.66
C SER A 292 16.56 16.94 31.43
N GLN A 293 15.60 16.10 31.05
CA GLN A 293 15.65 15.23 29.89
C GLN A 293 14.98 15.86 28.64
N ILE A 294 14.24 16.95 28.85
CA ILE A 294 13.49 17.62 27.77
C ILE A 294 14.33 18.76 27.20
N ARG A 295 14.56 18.72 25.89
CA ARG A 295 15.19 19.80 25.10
C ARG A 295 14.16 20.76 24.54
N ASN A 296 13.05 20.21 24.02
CA ASN A 296 11.99 20.97 23.40
C ASN A 296 10.63 20.38 23.79
N ALA A 297 9.97 21.06 24.75
CA ALA A 297 8.67 20.62 25.27
C ALA A 297 7.57 20.60 24.19
N VAL A 298 7.61 21.53 23.23
CA VAL A 298 6.63 21.58 22.14
C VAL A 298 6.69 20.30 21.32
N LYS A 299 7.88 19.75 21.04
CA LYS A 299 8.02 18.49 20.30
C LYS A 299 7.51 17.28 21.07
N ILE A 300 7.57 17.30 22.40
CA ILE A 300 6.98 16.25 23.25
C ILE A 300 5.44 16.34 23.21
N GLU A 301 4.89 17.56 23.30
CA GLU A 301 3.42 17.73 23.16
C GLU A 301 2.92 17.32 21.76
N GLU A 302 3.60 17.72 20.68
CA GLU A 302 3.29 17.28 19.32
C GLU A 302 3.29 15.74 19.20
N LEU A 303 4.24 15.05 19.86
CA LEU A 303 4.28 13.60 19.90
C LEU A 303 3.07 13.01 20.64
N LYS A 304 2.70 13.56 21.80
CA LYS A 304 1.51 13.13 22.54
C LYS A 304 0.25 13.32 21.72
N ASP A 305 0.12 14.46 21.05
CA ASP A 305 -1.00 14.73 20.15
C ASP A 305 -1.04 13.81 18.93
N TYR A 306 0.12 13.47 18.39
CA TYR A 306 0.22 12.45 17.34
C TYR A 306 -0.30 11.10 17.83
N ILE A 307 0.16 10.62 19.00
CA ILE A 307 -0.28 9.36 19.60
C ILE A 307 -1.80 9.39 19.87
N ARG A 308 -2.35 10.48 20.43
CA ARG A 308 -3.81 10.63 20.68
C ARG A 308 -4.60 10.53 19.38
N ARG A 309 -4.19 11.25 18.33
CA ARG A 309 -4.90 11.24 17.04
C ARG A 309 -4.85 9.88 16.35
N LYS A 310 -3.79 9.10 16.58
CA LYS A 310 -3.63 7.77 15.97
C LYS A 310 -4.15 6.64 16.86
N SER A 311 -4.58 6.92 18.07
CA SER A 311 -5.04 5.90 19.02
C SER A 311 -6.13 4.97 18.50
N PRO A 312 -7.10 5.39 17.66
CA PRO A 312 -8.09 4.47 17.12
C PRO A 312 -7.54 3.38 16.20
N ASN A 313 -6.35 3.62 15.64
CA ASN A 313 -5.69 2.69 14.70
C ASN A 313 -4.50 1.96 15.34
N LEU A 314 -4.27 2.17 16.64
CA LEU A 314 -3.26 1.42 17.39
C LEU A 314 -3.86 0.09 17.85
N THR A 315 -3.14 -0.98 17.60
CA THR A 315 -3.48 -2.34 18.04
C THR A 315 -2.42 -2.86 19.01
N CYS A 316 -2.67 -3.98 19.65
CA CYS A 316 -1.66 -4.70 20.39
C CYS A 316 -0.72 -5.45 19.42
N TYR A 317 0.36 -4.79 19.00
CA TYR A 317 1.36 -5.39 18.10
C TYR A 317 2.04 -6.60 18.74
N ALA A 318 2.21 -6.59 20.07
CA ALA A 318 2.74 -7.72 20.81
C ALA A 318 1.90 -8.99 20.61
N LEU A 319 0.59 -8.89 20.82
CA LEU A 319 -0.31 -10.03 20.64
C LEU A 319 -0.37 -10.47 19.17
N ARG A 320 -0.43 -9.53 18.23
CA ARG A 320 -0.40 -9.86 16.81
C ARG A 320 0.86 -10.59 16.41
N HIS A 321 2.01 -10.19 16.96
CA HIS A 321 3.29 -10.87 16.73
C HIS A 321 3.27 -12.30 17.27
N GLU A 322 2.80 -12.51 18.51
CA GLU A 322 2.69 -13.85 19.11
C GLU A 322 1.73 -14.77 18.34
N LEU A 323 0.74 -14.20 17.68
CA LEU A 323 -0.22 -14.92 16.84
C LEU A 323 0.22 -15.05 15.37
N ASN A 324 1.44 -14.64 15.02
CA ASN A 324 1.95 -14.57 13.65
C ASN A 324 1.06 -13.74 12.68
N LEU A 325 0.30 -12.79 13.23
CA LEU A 325 -0.47 -11.83 12.46
C LEU A 325 0.42 -10.66 12.00
N ARG A 326 0.05 -10.04 10.90
CA ARG A 326 0.81 -8.90 10.37
C ARG A 326 0.72 -7.68 11.29
N ILE A 327 1.84 -6.96 11.39
CA ILE A 327 1.99 -5.75 12.20
C ILE A 327 2.43 -4.52 11.38
N SER A 328 2.78 -4.72 10.11
CA SER A 328 3.30 -3.64 9.26
C SER A 328 2.92 -3.82 7.80
N SER A 329 3.03 -2.73 7.06
CA SER A 329 2.79 -2.63 5.63
C SER A 329 4.04 -2.90 4.77
N ASN A 330 5.12 -3.45 5.30
CA ASN A 330 6.40 -3.68 4.60
C ASN A 330 6.26 -4.22 3.17
N ARG A 331 5.20 -4.98 2.89
CA ARG A 331 4.96 -5.53 1.56
C ARG A 331 4.47 -4.49 0.57
N VAL A 332 3.71 -3.46 1.02
CA VAL A 332 3.34 -2.37 0.12
C VAL A 332 4.53 -1.46 -0.15
N GLU A 333 5.41 -1.24 0.84
CA GLU A 333 6.66 -0.51 0.60
C GLU A 333 7.49 -1.21 -0.47
N LYS A 334 7.61 -2.55 -0.41
CA LYS A 334 8.26 -3.33 -1.45
C LYS A 334 7.49 -3.28 -2.78
N ALA A 335 6.17 -3.32 -2.76
CA ALA A 335 5.35 -3.17 -3.96
C ALA A 335 5.50 -1.78 -4.57
N ASN A 336 5.53 -0.72 -3.76
CA ASN A 336 5.80 0.65 -4.18
C ASN A 336 7.17 0.78 -4.83
N ASP A 337 8.18 0.16 -4.22
CA ASP A 337 9.53 0.16 -4.79
C ASP A 337 9.54 -0.53 -6.16
N LEU A 338 9.01 -1.74 -6.24
CA LEU A 338 8.99 -2.52 -7.47
C LEU A 338 8.13 -1.87 -8.56
N VAL A 339 6.92 -1.40 -8.23
CA VAL A 339 5.95 -0.88 -9.21
C VAL A 339 6.32 0.52 -9.70
N VAL A 340 6.86 1.36 -8.82
CA VAL A 340 7.07 2.77 -9.13
C VAL A 340 8.50 3.23 -8.84
N ALA A 341 9.01 3.07 -7.60
CA ALA A 341 10.20 3.79 -7.16
C ALA A 341 11.48 3.32 -7.87
N ALA A 342 11.69 2.01 -7.97
CA ALA A 342 12.88 1.44 -8.58
C ALA A 342 13.13 2.00 -9.99
N ARG A 343 12.05 2.13 -10.77
CA ARG A 343 12.14 2.62 -12.14
C ARG A 343 11.97 4.13 -12.29
N GLN A 344 11.18 4.77 -11.43
CA GLN A 344 10.72 6.14 -11.69
C GLN A 344 11.31 7.20 -10.76
N LYS A 345 11.86 6.82 -9.59
CA LYS A 345 12.39 7.80 -8.61
C LYS A 345 13.90 7.97 -8.64
N HIS A 346 14.64 7.00 -9.18
CA HIS A 346 16.09 7.05 -9.21
C HIS A 346 16.63 7.95 -10.35
N ASN A 347 17.86 8.44 -10.19
CA ASN A 347 18.60 9.21 -11.18
C ASN A 347 17.97 10.56 -11.60
N GLY A 348 17.15 11.17 -10.73
CA GLY A 348 16.61 12.51 -10.99
C GLY A 348 15.60 12.59 -12.15
N MET A 349 15.05 11.46 -12.56
CA MET A 349 14.08 11.39 -13.66
C MET A 349 12.80 12.18 -13.35
N SER A 350 12.15 12.65 -14.42
CA SER A 350 10.82 13.27 -14.38
C SER A 350 9.96 12.67 -15.49
N TRP A 351 8.67 12.58 -15.24
CA TRP A 351 7.74 11.79 -16.03
C TRP A 351 6.54 12.60 -16.51
N SER A 352 5.99 12.24 -17.66
CA SER A 352 4.63 12.61 -18.02
C SER A 352 3.65 11.85 -17.12
N LYS A 353 2.43 12.39 -16.91
CA LYS A 353 1.39 11.68 -16.17
C LYS A 353 1.06 10.33 -16.81
N ASN A 354 0.97 10.31 -18.13
CA ASN A 354 0.69 9.11 -18.90
C ASN A 354 1.84 8.08 -18.81
N GLY A 355 3.09 8.54 -18.96
CA GLY A 355 4.25 7.65 -18.89
C GLY A 355 4.45 7.02 -17.52
N SER A 356 4.25 7.80 -16.43
CA SER A 356 4.32 7.28 -15.07
C SER A 356 3.25 6.21 -14.82
N GLY A 357 1.99 6.52 -15.14
CA GLY A 357 0.88 5.58 -14.96
C GLY A 357 1.01 4.33 -15.84
N ALA A 358 1.47 4.49 -17.09
CA ALA A 358 1.70 3.38 -18.00
C ALA A 358 2.72 2.38 -17.46
N LEU A 359 3.88 2.87 -17.00
CA LEU A 359 4.90 1.99 -16.41
C LEU A 359 4.41 1.33 -15.14
N ALA A 360 3.73 2.06 -14.25
CA ALA A 360 3.20 1.50 -13.02
C ALA A 360 2.22 0.35 -13.29
N VAL A 361 1.23 0.54 -14.19
CA VAL A 361 0.25 -0.50 -14.50
C VAL A 361 0.88 -1.69 -15.21
N ILE A 362 1.83 -1.48 -16.12
CA ILE A 362 2.57 -2.55 -16.80
C ILE A 362 3.33 -3.40 -15.77
N THR A 363 4.06 -2.76 -14.87
CA THR A 363 4.85 -3.46 -13.85
C THR A 363 3.96 -4.22 -12.87
N ALA A 364 2.87 -3.62 -12.40
CA ALA A 364 1.88 -4.30 -11.56
C ALA A 364 1.29 -5.53 -12.25
N THR A 365 0.95 -5.41 -13.54
CA THR A 365 0.41 -6.53 -14.34
C THR A 365 1.43 -7.67 -14.49
N MET A 366 2.73 -7.35 -14.63
CA MET A 366 3.79 -8.36 -14.66
C MET A 366 3.93 -9.06 -13.31
N ILE A 367 3.91 -8.32 -12.21
CA ILE A 367 3.99 -8.87 -10.85
C ILE A 367 2.81 -9.80 -10.56
N ASN A 368 1.63 -9.46 -11.06
CA ASN A 368 0.42 -10.28 -10.90
C ASN A 368 0.37 -11.49 -11.84
N GLY A 369 1.33 -11.65 -12.77
CA GLY A 369 1.34 -12.74 -13.74
C GLY A 369 0.27 -12.61 -14.85
N GLU A 370 -0.29 -11.43 -15.06
CA GLU A 370 -1.39 -11.19 -16.01
C GLU A 370 -0.94 -10.68 -17.39
N LEU A 371 0.34 -10.36 -17.55
CA LEU A 371 0.85 -9.73 -18.77
C LEU A 371 0.63 -10.60 -20.02
N ASP A 372 0.88 -11.90 -19.93
CA ASP A 372 0.67 -12.83 -21.06
C ASP A 372 -0.78 -12.93 -21.48
N GLY A 373 -1.69 -12.96 -20.51
CA GLY A 373 -3.13 -12.95 -20.77
C GLY A 373 -3.56 -11.70 -21.54
N TRP A 374 -2.99 -10.56 -21.19
CA TRP A 374 -3.25 -9.31 -21.88
C TRP A 374 -2.63 -9.26 -23.29
N ILE A 375 -1.36 -9.63 -23.43
CA ILE A 375 -0.66 -9.60 -24.73
C ILE A 375 -1.32 -10.52 -25.75
N THR A 376 -1.75 -11.72 -25.33
CA THR A 376 -2.25 -12.76 -26.22
C THR A 376 -3.76 -12.70 -26.45
N LYS A 377 -4.53 -12.35 -25.41
CA LYS A 377 -6.01 -12.47 -25.41
C LYS A 377 -6.71 -11.15 -25.08
N HIS A 378 -5.99 -10.07 -24.79
CA HIS A 378 -6.54 -8.81 -24.25
C HIS A 378 -7.46 -9.03 -23.04
N ARG A 379 -7.07 -9.97 -22.15
CA ARG A 379 -7.87 -10.37 -21.01
C ARG A 379 -7.09 -10.19 -19.72
N ILE A 380 -7.72 -9.56 -18.74
CA ILE A 380 -7.30 -9.50 -17.34
C ILE A 380 -8.16 -10.49 -16.57
N SER A 381 -7.55 -11.41 -15.83
CA SER A 381 -8.31 -12.38 -15.02
C SER A 381 -8.87 -11.74 -13.77
N TYR A 382 -8.16 -10.76 -13.24
CA TYR A 382 -8.51 -10.01 -12.02
C TYR A 382 -8.67 -10.93 -10.80
N ARG A 383 -7.91 -12.03 -10.78
CA ARG A 383 -7.97 -13.06 -9.74
C ARG A 383 -6.61 -13.24 -9.10
N MET A 384 -6.63 -13.51 -7.80
CA MET A 384 -5.42 -13.93 -7.09
C MET A 384 -4.90 -15.23 -7.70
N ALA A 385 -3.61 -15.22 -8.10
CA ALA A 385 -2.97 -16.42 -8.64
C ALA A 385 -3.05 -17.57 -7.63
N SER A 386 -3.36 -18.75 -8.13
CA SER A 386 -3.45 -19.99 -7.35
C SER A 386 -2.08 -20.45 -6.86
#